data_1ea60d626bf23829ed3ca862f6da342e
#
_entry.id   1ea60d626bf23829ed3ca862f6da342e
#
_cell.length_a   1.000
_cell.length_b   1.000
_cell.length_c   1.000
_cell.angle_alpha   90.00
_cell.angle_beta   90.00
_cell.angle_gamma   90.00
#
_symmetry.space_group_name_H-M   'P 1'
#
loop_
_entity.id
_entity.type
_entity.pdbx_description
1 polymer ?
#
loop_
_entity_poly.entity_id
_entity_poly.type
_entity_poly.pdbx_seq_one_letter_code
_entity_poly.pdbx_strand_id
1 'polypeptide(L)'
;HDGNPKFVNLLSEEMVITDITLAEFYSVLYRRYGKVTAEYWSKKLDPFCRSVSKQILLQAAAFRIENSRQNLSFFDCVGYTFSLENNYIFVTGDKEFEKKKGVEFLKK
;
A
#
# COMPACT_ATOMS: atom_id res chain seq x y z
N HIS A 1 5.75 18.74 3.46
CA HIS A 1 5.64 18.25 3.13
C HIS A 1 6.26 17.63 3.08
N ASP A 2 6.45 17.39 3.27
CA ASP A 2 7.09 16.85 3.05
C ASP A 2 7.04 16.14 2.28
N GLY A 3 7.03 16.41 1.43
CA GLY A 3 6.73 15.51 0.45
C GLY A 3 7.87 14.70 0.11
N ASN A 4 7.72 13.45 0.20
CA ASN A 4 8.58 12.55 -0.50
C ASN A 4 8.35 12.81 -1.99
N PRO A 5 9.35 13.27 -2.75
CA PRO A 5 9.13 13.57 -4.16
C PRO A 5 8.55 12.41 -4.96
N LYS A 6 8.95 11.17 -4.63
CA LYS A 6 8.41 10.00 -5.31
C LYS A 6 6.93 9.83 -5.03
N PHE A 7 6.53 10.09 -3.79
CA PHE A 7 5.13 10.00 -3.41
C PHE A 7 4.30 11.07 -4.12
N VAL A 8 4.83 12.29 -4.19
CA VAL A 8 4.16 13.38 -4.88
C VAL A 8 3.96 13.05 -6.35
N ASN A 9 4.97 12.46 -6.99
CA ASN A 9 4.84 12.05 -8.39
C ASN A 9 3.75 11.01 -8.57
N LEU A 10 3.65 10.05 -7.65
CA LEU A 10 2.60 9.04 -7.71
C LEU A 10 1.22 9.67 -7.59
N LEU A 11 1.07 10.69 -6.76
CA LEU A 11 -0.22 11.37 -6.59
C LEU A 11 -0.66 12.09 -7.84
N SER A 12 0.27 12.48 -8.71
CA SER A 12 -0.06 13.19 -9.94
C SER A 12 -0.47 12.24 -11.06
N GLU A 13 -0.33 10.94 -10.86
CA GLU A 13 -0.69 9.92 -11.84
C GLU A 13 -1.94 9.19 -11.38
N GLU A 14 -2.51 8.43 -12.29
CA GLU A 14 -3.62 7.57 -11.94
C GLU A 14 -3.14 6.49 -10.98
N MET A 15 -3.64 6.52 -9.76
CA MET A 15 -3.19 5.59 -8.75
C MET A 15 -4.38 5.11 -7.92
N VAL A 16 -4.24 3.92 -7.37
CA VAL A 16 -5.26 3.30 -6.53
C VAL A 16 -4.58 2.74 -5.29
N ILE A 17 -5.20 2.95 -4.14
CA ILE A 17 -4.74 2.30 -2.91
C ILE A 17 -5.93 1.57 -2.29
N THR A 18 -5.65 0.57 -1.47
CA THR A 18 -6.73 -0.12 -0.77
C THR A 18 -7.05 0.63 0.51
N ASP A 19 -8.27 0.44 1.01
CA ASP A 19 -8.68 1.01 2.29
C ASP A 19 -7.81 0.47 3.43
N ILE A 20 -7.33 -0.75 3.31
CA ILE A 20 -6.42 -1.33 4.31
C ILE A 20 -5.09 -0.57 4.30
N THR A 21 -4.54 -0.29 3.11
CA THR A 21 -3.30 0.46 2.99
C THR A 21 -3.48 1.88 3.52
N LEU A 22 -4.64 2.49 3.27
CA LEU A 22 -4.90 3.82 3.80
C LEU A 22 -4.88 3.82 5.33
N ALA A 23 -5.48 2.79 5.95
CA ALA A 23 -5.47 2.69 7.41
C ALA A 23 -4.06 2.57 7.97
N GLU A 24 -3.22 1.78 7.31
CA GLU A 24 -1.83 1.65 7.72
C GLU A 24 -1.09 2.98 7.59
N PHE A 25 -1.26 3.64 6.46
CA PHE A 25 -0.61 4.92 6.21
C PHE A 25 -1.06 5.97 7.24
N TYR A 26 -2.37 6.02 7.51
CA TYR A 26 -2.91 6.91 8.54
C TYR A 26 -2.24 6.66 9.89
N SER A 27 -2.09 5.40 10.27
CA SER A 27 -1.48 5.04 11.54
C SER A 27 -0.04 5.52 11.63
N VAL A 28 0.73 5.34 10.56
CA VAL A 28 2.12 5.78 10.52
C VAL A 28 2.21 7.30 10.65
N LEU A 29 1.38 8.01 9.91
CA LEU A 29 1.38 9.47 9.95
C LEU A 29 0.97 10.00 11.31
N TYR A 30 -0.03 9.35 11.91
CA TYR A 30 -0.50 9.75 13.24
C TYR A 30 0.62 9.64 14.26
N ARG A 31 1.33 8.50 14.25
CA ARG A 31 2.41 8.30 15.21
C ARG A 31 3.58 9.25 14.99
N ARG A 32 3.88 9.58 13.74
CA ARG A 32 5.05 10.40 13.43
C ARG A 32 4.78 11.90 13.48
N TYR A 33 3.62 12.32 13.00
CA TYR A 33 3.36 13.74 12.77
C TYR A 33 2.10 14.25 13.45
N GLY A 34 1.32 13.38 14.08
CA GLY A 34 0.13 13.75 14.80
C GLY A 34 -1.14 13.68 13.99
N LYS A 35 -2.24 13.89 14.69
CA LYS A 35 -3.58 13.67 14.15
C LYS A 35 -3.91 14.57 12.97
N VAL A 36 -3.53 15.85 13.06
CA VAL A 36 -3.88 16.83 12.03
C VAL A 36 -3.27 16.40 10.69
N THR A 37 -1.99 16.04 10.69
CA THR A 37 -1.32 15.60 9.48
C THR A 37 -1.93 14.32 8.93
N ALA A 38 -2.22 13.38 9.82
CA ALA A 38 -2.83 12.11 9.40
C ALA A 38 -4.17 12.34 8.74
N GLU A 39 -4.99 13.21 9.31
CA GLU A 39 -6.32 13.49 8.74
C GLU A 39 -6.23 14.25 7.42
N TYR A 40 -5.26 15.15 7.31
CA TYR A 40 -5.05 15.87 6.06
C TYR A 40 -4.78 14.90 4.91
N TRP A 41 -3.83 13.99 5.11
CA TRP A 41 -3.45 13.08 4.05
C TRP A 41 -4.50 12.01 3.78
N SER A 42 -5.23 11.58 4.82
CA SER A 42 -6.29 10.59 4.59
C SER A 42 -7.39 11.17 3.72
N LYS A 43 -7.72 12.46 3.90
CA LYS A 43 -8.70 13.11 3.04
C LYS A 43 -8.18 13.29 1.62
N LYS A 44 -6.90 13.64 1.48
CA LYS A 44 -6.27 13.78 0.17
C LYS A 44 -6.31 12.47 -0.62
N LEU A 45 -6.10 11.35 0.06
CA LEU A 45 -6.00 10.06 -0.59
C LEU A 45 -7.33 9.34 -0.76
N ASP A 46 -8.38 9.80 -0.08
CA ASP A 46 -9.68 9.14 -0.12
C ASP A 46 -10.20 8.90 -1.55
N PRO A 47 -10.09 9.87 -2.47
CA PRO A 47 -10.60 9.63 -3.84
C PRO A 47 -9.89 8.49 -4.57
N PHE A 48 -8.69 8.10 -4.12
CA PHE A 48 -7.93 7.02 -4.75
C PHE A 48 -8.17 5.68 -4.09
N CYS A 49 -8.96 5.64 -3.01
CA CYS A 49 -9.15 4.42 -2.23
C CYS A 49 -10.17 3.50 -2.87
N ARG A 50 -9.90 2.21 -2.75
CA ARG A 50 -10.83 1.16 -3.19
C ARG A 50 -11.01 0.18 -2.06
N SER A 51 -12.23 -0.31 -1.93
CA SER A 51 -12.55 -1.34 -0.94
C SER A 51 -11.95 -2.66 -1.36
N VAL A 52 -11.56 -3.45 -0.37
CA VAL A 52 -10.98 -4.76 -0.59
C VAL A 52 -12.01 -5.81 -0.24
N SER A 53 -12.23 -6.75 -1.15
CA SER A 53 -13.18 -7.83 -0.91
C SER A 53 -12.64 -8.81 0.11
N LYS A 54 -13.56 -9.54 0.74
CA LYS A 54 -13.18 -10.61 1.66
C LYS A 54 -12.31 -11.64 0.97
N GLN A 55 -12.62 -11.95 -0.28
CA GLN A 55 -11.84 -12.92 -1.06
C GLN A 55 -10.37 -12.49 -1.17
N ILE A 56 -10.13 -11.21 -1.45
CA ILE A 56 -8.76 -10.70 -1.56
C ILE A 56 -8.05 -10.75 -0.21
N LEU A 57 -8.76 -10.44 0.88
CA LEU A 57 -8.17 -10.54 2.20
C LEU A 57 -7.73 -11.97 2.49
N LEU A 58 -8.55 -12.95 2.13
CA LEU A 58 -8.21 -14.36 2.37
C LEU A 58 -7.06 -14.80 1.48
N GLN A 59 -7.04 -14.35 0.23
CA GLN A 59 -5.92 -14.64 -0.66
C GLN A 59 -4.62 -14.05 -0.14
N ALA A 60 -4.69 -12.84 0.40
CA ALA A 60 -3.50 -12.20 0.97
C ALA A 60 -3.00 -12.96 2.19
N ALA A 61 -3.91 -13.44 3.03
CA ALA A 61 -3.53 -14.23 4.19
C ALA A 61 -2.85 -15.52 3.76
N ALA A 62 -3.42 -16.21 2.76
CA ALA A 62 -2.81 -17.42 2.22
C ALA A 62 -1.44 -17.15 1.64
N PHE A 63 -1.31 -16.08 0.85
CA PHE A 63 -0.03 -15.69 0.25
C PHE A 63 1.03 -15.47 1.33
N ARG A 64 0.65 -14.78 2.41
CA ARG A 64 1.58 -14.51 3.48
C ARG A 64 2.06 -15.80 4.16
N ILE A 65 1.15 -16.74 4.36
CA ILE A 65 1.50 -18.04 4.96
C ILE A 65 2.41 -18.82 4.03
N GLU A 66 2.09 -18.85 2.74
CA GLU A 66 2.87 -19.59 1.75
C GLU A 66 4.26 -19.03 1.55
N ASN A 67 4.45 -17.77 1.92
CA ASN A 67 5.75 -17.10 1.82
C ASN A 67 6.27 -16.74 3.21
N SER A 68 6.02 -17.60 4.20
CA SER A 68 6.31 -17.31 5.60
C SER A 68 7.80 -17.14 5.89
N ARG A 69 8.68 -17.58 5.00
CA ARG A 69 10.11 -17.37 5.16
C ARG A 69 10.52 -15.92 4.89
N GLN A 70 9.67 -15.18 4.19
CA GLN A 70 9.88 -13.76 3.98
C GLN A 70 9.15 -12.97 5.07
N ASN A 71 9.68 -11.82 5.39
CA ASN A 71 9.08 -10.98 6.42
C ASN A 71 8.07 -10.02 5.77
N LEU A 72 6.95 -10.56 5.32
CA LEU A 72 5.92 -9.79 4.64
C LEU A 72 4.86 -9.31 5.62
N SER A 73 4.52 -8.02 5.55
CA SER A 73 3.40 -7.52 6.34
C SER A 73 2.08 -7.93 5.68
N PHE A 74 1.05 -8.08 6.50
CA PHE A 74 -0.27 -8.38 5.96
C PHE A 74 -0.77 -7.25 5.05
N PHE A 75 -0.53 -6.01 5.44
CA PHE A 75 -0.96 -4.84 4.65
C PHE A 75 -0.36 -4.89 3.25
N ASP A 76 0.93 -5.18 3.15
CA ASP A 76 1.58 -5.27 1.85
C ASP A 76 1.08 -6.46 1.05
N CYS A 77 0.77 -7.57 1.72
CA CYS A 77 0.20 -8.73 1.04
C CYS A 77 -1.18 -8.39 0.46
N VAL A 78 -1.98 -7.61 1.19
CA VAL A 78 -3.28 -7.18 0.69
C VAL A 78 -3.11 -6.29 -0.54
N GLY A 79 -2.22 -5.31 -0.46
CA GLY A 79 -1.98 -4.40 -1.58
C GLY A 79 -1.48 -5.14 -2.81
N TYR A 80 -0.56 -6.06 -2.62
CA TYR A 80 0.00 -6.83 -3.71
C TYR A 80 -1.05 -7.73 -4.36
N THR A 81 -1.82 -8.46 -3.55
CA THR A 81 -2.86 -9.36 -4.05
C THR A 81 -3.94 -8.56 -4.80
N PHE A 82 -4.35 -7.44 -4.23
CA PHE A 82 -5.33 -6.56 -4.87
C PHE A 82 -4.81 -6.10 -6.23
N SER A 83 -3.55 -5.71 -6.29
CA SER A 83 -2.95 -5.24 -7.54
C SER A 83 -2.93 -6.33 -8.60
N LEU A 84 -2.52 -7.54 -8.22
CA LEU A 84 -2.48 -8.66 -9.19
C LEU A 84 -3.87 -8.99 -9.71
N GLU A 85 -4.88 -9.00 -8.84
CA GLU A 85 -6.24 -9.37 -9.24
C GLU A 85 -6.85 -8.33 -10.17
N ASN A 86 -6.41 -7.09 -10.07
CA ASN A 86 -7.01 -5.99 -10.84
C ASN A 86 -6.08 -5.46 -11.94
N ASN A 87 -4.98 -6.16 -12.20
CA ASN A 87 -4.01 -5.78 -13.23
C ASN A 87 -3.39 -4.41 -12.99
N TYR A 88 -3.19 -4.08 -11.72
CA TYR A 88 -2.46 -2.88 -11.33
C TYR A 88 -1.00 -3.22 -11.06
N ILE A 89 -0.16 -2.20 -11.06
CA ILE A 89 1.23 -2.35 -10.64
C ILE A 89 1.28 -2.04 -9.14
N PHE A 90 1.87 -2.94 -8.37
CA PHE A 90 2.05 -2.72 -6.93
C PHE A 90 3.32 -1.92 -6.71
N VAL A 91 3.18 -0.71 -6.16
CA VAL A 91 4.31 0.16 -5.89
C VAL A 91 4.68 0.02 -4.42
N THR A 92 5.93 -0.30 -4.14
CA THR A 92 6.35 -0.55 -2.77
C THR A 92 7.82 -0.17 -2.58
N GLY A 93 8.18 0.20 -1.35
CA GLY A 93 9.58 0.36 -0.94
C GLY A 93 10.08 -0.81 -0.13
N ASP A 94 9.26 -1.85 0.04
CA ASP A 94 9.64 -3.03 0.81
C ASP A 94 10.48 -3.97 -0.05
N LYS A 95 11.72 -4.19 0.38
CA LYS A 95 12.67 -5.03 -0.37
C LYS A 95 12.16 -6.44 -0.58
N GLU A 96 11.30 -6.94 0.29
CA GLU A 96 10.76 -8.29 0.17
C GLU A 96 9.94 -8.46 -1.10
N PHE A 97 9.44 -7.37 -1.67
CA PHE A 97 8.63 -7.41 -2.90
C PHE A 97 9.41 -7.03 -4.15
N GLU A 98 10.68 -6.68 -4.02
CA GLU A 98 11.44 -6.07 -5.12
C GLU A 98 11.43 -6.89 -6.40
N LYS A 99 11.53 -8.21 -6.28
CA LYS A 99 11.64 -9.10 -7.45
C LYS A 99 10.35 -9.81 -7.78
N LYS A 100 9.24 -9.45 -7.14
CA LYS A 100 7.98 -10.12 -7.40
C LYS A 100 7.33 -9.55 -8.67
N LYS A 101 6.56 -10.40 -9.34
CA LYS A 101 5.84 -10.02 -10.55
C LYS A 101 4.87 -8.89 -10.25
N GLY A 102 4.79 -7.93 -11.16
CA GLY A 102 3.81 -6.85 -11.05
C GLY A 102 4.18 -5.77 -10.05
N VAL A 103 5.45 -5.67 -9.70
CA VAL A 103 5.92 -4.71 -8.69
C VAL A 103 6.79 -3.66 -9.33
N GLU A 104 6.57 -2.41 -8.92
CA GLU A 104 7.51 -1.33 -9.14
C GLU A 104 8.14 -0.98 -7.80
N PHE A 105 9.44 -1.19 -7.69
CA PHE A 105 10.15 -0.97 -6.44
C PHE A 105 10.68 0.45 -6.37
N LEU A 106 10.37 1.16 -5.28
CA LEU A 106 10.86 2.52 -5.06
C LEU A 106 12.08 2.46 -4.17
N LYS A 107 13.24 2.67 -4.76
CA LYS A 107 14.48 2.76 -4.02
C LYS A 107 14.53 4.05 -3.24
N LYS A 108 14.98 3.95 -2.02
CA LYS A 108 15.19 5.14 -1.20
C LYS A 108 16.56 5.72 -1.41
#